data_d257c913b71a9a6cdd846202a8fef936
#
_entry.id   d257c913b71a9a6cdd846202a8fef936
#
_cell.length_a   1.000
_cell.length_b   1.000
_cell.length_c   1.000
_cell.angle_alpha   90.00
_cell.angle_beta   90.00
_cell.angle_gamma   90.00
#
_symmetry.space_group_name_H-M   'P 1'
#
loop_
_entity.id
_entity.type
_entity.pdbx_description
1 polymer ?
#
loop_
_entity_poly.entity_id
_entity_poly.type
_entity_poly.pdbx_seq_one_letter_code
_entity_poly.pdbx_strand_id
1 'polypeptide(L)'
;AVNKRAAHGVFGYSIIPESWNEAVAGWWSRRHNWDIDKDWLVFCTGVIPSVSSIVRKLTTPNENVVIQTPVYNIFFNSIINNGRRVLENPLRYENGEYSIDWEDLKNKLANPQTSLMILCNPQNPSGKIWSKEDLSRIGELCARYYVTVVSDEIHCDLTDPGKEYIPFASVSDVCRDISITCVAPTKTFNIAGLQTAAVIVPHKNLRHKVWRALNTDEVAEPNAFAVWAAEAAYNYGDKWLDELRGYIYNNKRIVNEYVNDNITSIKVVQSEATYLLWLDC
;
A
#
# COMPACT_ATOMS: atom_id res chain seq x y z
N ALA A 1 8.92 -15.06 -18.13
CA ALA A 1 8.53 -15.90 -16.99
C ALA A 1 7.21 -16.60 -17.25
N VAL A 2 6.10 -15.88 -17.47
CA VAL A 2 4.74 -16.44 -17.62
C VAL A 2 4.65 -17.46 -18.77
N ASN A 3 5.16 -17.13 -19.97
CA ASN A 3 5.16 -18.06 -21.12
C ASN A 3 5.94 -19.36 -20.83
N LYS A 4 7.09 -19.25 -20.14
CA LYS A 4 7.87 -20.44 -19.74
C LYS A 4 7.10 -21.30 -18.74
N ARG A 5 6.38 -20.68 -17.79
CA ARG A 5 5.53 -21.40 -16.83
C ARG A 5 4.34 -22.05 -17.50
N ALA A 6 3.69 -21.36 -18.45
CA ALA A 6 2.59 -21.92 -19.24
C ALA A 6 3.03 -23.13 -20.07
N ALA A 7 4.19 -23.05 -20.72
CA ALA A 7 4.75 -24.15 -21.51
C ALA A 7 5.12 -25.39 -20.67
N HIS A 8 5.36 -25.25 -19.37
CA HIS A 8 5.60 -26.38 -18.46
C HIS A 8 4.41 -27.30 -18.32
N GLY A 9 3.16 -26.77 -18.42
CA GLY A 9 1.92 -27.54 -18.55
C GLY A 9 1.39 -28.22 -17.28
N VAL A 10 2.06 -28.09 -16.10
CA VAL A 10 1.61 -28.68 -14.83
C VAL A 10 1.17 -27.55 -13.89
N PHE A 11 -0.12 -27.50 -13.54
CA PHE A 11 -0.75 -26.42 -12.77
C PHE A 11 -1.38 -26.93 -11.46
N GLY A 12 -0.64 -27.76 -10.72
CA GLY A 12 -1.02 -28.19 -9.37
C GLY A 12 -0.86 -27.07 -8.34
N TYR A 13 -1.10 -27.41 -7.08
CA TYR A 13 -0.85 -26.49 -5.97
C TYR A 13 0.59 -26.00 -5.98
N SER A 14 0.76 -24.73 -5.66
CA SER A 14 2.06 -24.07 -5.62
C SER A 14 2.42 -23.70 -4.17
N ILE A 15 3.70 -23.74 -3.86
CA ILE A 15 4.25 -23.25 -2.59
C ILE A 15 4.92 -21.89 -2.79
N ILE A 16 5.16 -21.18 -1.72
CA ILE A 16 6.00 -19.96 -1.74
C ILE A 16 7.44 -20.39 -1.52
N PRO A 17 8.31 -20.32 -2.54
CA PRO A 17 9.71 -20.68 -2.41
C PRO A 17 10.51 -19.57 -1.73
N GLU A 18 11.67 -19.90 -1.19
CA GLU A 18 12.61 -18.93 -0.60
C GLU A 18 13.03 -17.85 -1.62
N SER A 19 13.14 -18.19 -2.89
CA SER A 19 13.47 -17.25 -3.98
C SER A 19 12.45 -16.11 -4.13
N TRP A 20 11.18 -16.34 -3.76
CA TRP A 20 10.19 -15.27 -3.72
C TRP A 20 10.48 -14.29 -2.58
N ASN A 21 10.80 -14.80 -1.38
CA ASN A 21 11.18 -13.96 -0.23
C ASN A 21 12.44 -13.12 -0.57
N GLU A 22 13.43 -13.74 -1.21
CA GLU A 22 14.66 -13.09 -1.67
C GLU A 22 14.37 -11.98 -2.70
N ALA A 23 13.49 -12.25 -3.67
CA ALA A 23 13.12 -11.28 -4.69
C ALA A 23 12.42 -10.06 -4.09
N VAL A 24 11.47 -10.28 -3.17
CA VAL A 24 10.76 -9.20 -2.46
C VAL A 24 11.75 -8.40 -1.60
N ALA A 25 12.47 -9.04 -0.70
CA ALA A 25 13.42 -8.34 0.18
C ALA A 25 14.51 -7.60 -0.61
N GLY A 26 15.05 -8.22 -1.64
CA GLY A 26 16.05 -7.60 -2.52
C GLY A 26 15.54 -6.38 -3.28
N TRP A 27 14.25 -6.35 -3.65
CA TRP A 27 13.63 -5.19 -4.28
C TRP A 27 13.59 -4.00 -3.33
N TRP A 28 13.09 -4.19 -2.11
CA TRP A 28 12.99 -3.12 -1.11
C TRP A 28 14.36 -2.59 -0.68
N SER A 29 15.33 -3.48 -0.49
CA SER A 29 16.72 -3.06 -0.21
C SER A 29 17.29 -2.18 -1.33
N ARG A 30 17.16 -2.61 -2.61
CA ARG A 30 17.72 -1.87 -3.75
C ARG A 30 16.99 -0.57 -4.09
N ARG A 31 15.64 -0.59 -4.05
CA ARG A 31 14.82 0.50 -4.59
C ARG A 31 14.37 1.50 -3.52
N HIS A 32 14.25 1.05 -2.28
CA HIS A 32 13.65 1.82 -1.20
C HIS A 32 14.55 1.94 0.03
N ASN A 33 15.79 1.48 -0.04
CA ASN A 33 16.78 1.51 1.05
C ASN A 33 16.20 0.97 2.38
N TRP A 34 15.40 -0.11 2.28
CA TRP A 34 14.79 -0.77 3.42
C TRP A 34 15.11 -2.25 3.42
N ASP A 35 15.95 -2.67 4.37
CA ASP A 35 16.32 -4.07 4.54
C ASP A 35 15.21 -4.80 5.30
N ILE A 36 14.52 -5.68 4.60
CA ILE A 36 13.43 -6.50 5.11
C ILE A 36 13.98 -7.86 5.49
N ASP A 37 13.74 -8.29 6.74
CA ASP A 37 13.94 -9.69 7.12
C ASP A 37 12.93 -10.57 6.38
N LYS A 38 13.40 -11.60 5.71
CA LYS A 38 12.58 -12.53 4.93
C LYS A 38 11.49 -13.20 5.77
N ASP A 39 11.75 -13.40 7.07
CA ASP A 39 10.78 -13.93 8.02
C ASP A 39 9.59 -12.98 8.26
N TRP A 40 9.69 -11.70 7.90
CA TRP A 40 8.58 -10.76 8.03
C TRP A 40 7.54 -10.89 6.92
N LEU A 41 7.85 -11.63 5.86
CA LEU A 41 7.06 -11.73 4.65
C LEU A 41 5.95 -12.79 4.79
N VAL A 42 4.75 -12.41 4.42
CA VAL A 42 3.59 -13.31 4.27
C VAL A 42 3.00 -13.09 2.88
N PHE A 43 2.84 -14.15 2.10
CA PHE A 43 2.20 -14.08 0.80
C PHE A 43 0.69 -13.83 0.93
N CYS A 44 0.13 -13.06 -0.01
CA CYS A 44 -1.31 -12.93 -0.22
C CYS A 44 -1.62 -12.78 -1.72
N THR A 45 -2.82 -13.17 -2.11
CA THR A 45 -3.30 -13.05 -3.50
C THR A 45 -3.52 -11.59 -3.95
N GLY A 46 -3.56 -10.64 -3.03
CA GLY A 46 -3.72 -9.21 -3.33
C GLY A 46 -3.74 -8.33 -2.08
N VAL A 47 -3.50 -7.04 -2.26
CA VAL A 47 -3.51 -6.06 -1.16
C VAL A 47 -4.92 -5.93 -0.55
N ILE A 48 -5.96 -5.83 -1.36
CA ILE A 48 -7.33 -5.72 -0.84
C ILE A 48 -7.79 -6.97 -0.09
N PRO A 49 -7.57 -8.20 -0.58
CA PRO A 49 -7.79 -9.40 0.22
C PRO A 49 -7.05 -9.37 1.56
N SER A 50 -5.79 -8.92 1.59
CA SER A 50 -5.04 -8.82 2.84
C SER A 50 -5.63 -7.78 3.80
N VAL A 51 -5.93 -6.57 3.32
CA VAL A 51 -6.58 -5.51 4.13
C VAL A 51 -7.90 -6.02 4.74
N SER A 52 -8.75 -6.66 3.94
CA SER A 52 -10.04 -7.19 4.39
C SER A 52 -9.88 -8.26 5.47
N SER A 53 -8.95 -9.19 5.29
CA SER A 53 -8.63 -10.24 6.27
C SER A 53 -8.06 -9.66 7.57
N ILE A 54 -7.16 -8.68 7.46
CA ILE A 54 -6.55 -7.99 8.60
C ILE A 54 -7.60 -7.24 9.40
N VAL A 55 -8.46 -6.46 8.74
CA VAL A 55 -9.59 -5.76 9.39
C VAL A 55 -10.43 -6.74 10.19
N ARG A 56 -10.83 -7.86 9.59
CA ARG A 56 -11.64 -8.87 10.28
C ARG A 56 -10.93 -9.51 11.46
N LYS A 57 -9.62 -9.75 11.36
CA LYS A 57 -8.83 -10.47 12.37
C LYS A 57 -8.40 -9.61 13.55
N LEU A 58 -8.04 -8.36 13.29
CA LEU A 58 -7.43 -7.49 14.30
C LEU A 58 -8.43 -6.56 14.99
N THR A 59 -9.67 -6.56 14.51
CA THR A 59 -10.75 -5.77 15.10
C THR A 59 -11.94 -6.65 15.44
N THR A 60 -12.83 -6.18 16.30
CA THR A 60 -14.11 -6.82 16.59
C THR A 60 -15.27 -6.12 15.84
N PRO A 61 -16.42 -6.77 15.64
CA PRO A 61 -17.57 -6.13 15.04
C PRO A 61 -17.90 -4.81 15.73
N ASN A 62 -18.23 -3.79 14.92
CA ASN A 62 -18.58 -2.45 15.38
C ASN A 62 -17.43 -1.56 15.88
N GLU A 63 -16.19 -2.05 15.93
CA GLU A 63 -15.01 -1.20 16.16
C GLU A 63 -14.76 -0.27 14.99
N ASN A 64 -14.08 0.83 15.28
CA ASN A 64 -13.72 1.85 14.30
C ASN A 64 -12.40 1.52 13.60
N VAL A 65 -12.37 1.75 12.30
CA VAL A 65 -11.17 1.76 11.49
C VAL A 65 -11.01 3.14 10.87
N VAL A 66 -9.89 3.80 11.17
CA VAL A 66 -9.59 5.15 10.64
C VAL A 66 -9.07 5.05 9.21
N ILE A 67 -9.59 5.91 8.33
CA ILE A 67 -9.08 6.16 6.98
C ILE A 67 -8.99 7.66 6.72
N GLN A 68 -8.06 8.10 5.87
CA GLN A 68 -7.84 9.50 5.52
C GLN A 68 -8.43 9.81 4.14
N THR A 69 -9.57 10.51 4.14
CA THR A 69 -10.30 10.81 2.88
C THR A 69 -9.90 12.16 2.27
N PRO A 70 -9.92 12.27 0.89
CA PRO A 70 -10.35 11.25 -0.07
C PRO A 70 -9.34 10.09 -0.14
N VAL A 71 -9.83 8.86 -0.34
CA VAL A 71 -8.99 7.66 -0.38
C VAL A 71 -9.61 6.62 -1.31
N TYR A 72 -8.86 5.60 -1.64
CA TYR A 72 -9.33 4.48 -2.44
C TYR A 72 -10.62 3.88 -1.84
N ASN A 73 -11.70 3.95 -2.61
CA ASN A 73 -13.06 3.64 -2.15
C ASN A 73 -13.23 2.20 -1.64
N ILE A 74 -12.41 1.25 -2.08
CA ILE A 74 -12.51 -0.15 -1.64
C ILE A 74 -12.13 -0.32 -0.15
N PHE A 75 -11.42 0.62 0.46
CA PHE A 75 -11.19 0.57 1.92
C PHE A 75 -12.50 0.66 2.70
N PHE A 76 -13.47 1.48 2.25
CA PHE A 76 -14.81 1.51 2.83
C PHE A 76 -15.46 0.12 2.80
N ASN A 77 -15.41 -0.54 1.64
CA ASN A 77 -15.94 -1.90 1.49
C ASN A 77 -15.22 -2.91 2.39
N SER A 78 -13.89 -2.84 2.48
CA SER A 78 -13.09 -3.72 3.35
C SER A 78 -13.43 -3.56 4.83
N ILE A 79 -13.89 -2.39 5.25
CA ILE A 79 -14.31 -2.10 6.62
C ILE A 79 -15.79 -2.52 6.83
N ILE A 80 -16.69 -2.00 6.01
CA ILE A 80 -18.14 -2.14 6.18
C ILE A 80 -18.59 -3.60 5.96
N ASN A 81 -18.08 -4.26 4.92
CA ASN A 81 -18.41 -5.66 4.62
C ASN A 81 -17.96 -6.64 5.72
N ASN A 82 -17.00 -6.22 6.54
CA ASN A 82 -16.57 -6.98 7.71
C ASN A 82 -17.31 -6.57 9.01
N GLY A 83 -18.34 -5.72 8.94
CA GLY A 83 -19.12 -5.29 10.09
C GLY A 83 -18.42 -4.29 11.01
N ARG A 84 -17.43 -3.56 10.52
CA ARG A 84 -16.71 -2.50 11.24
C ARG A 84 -17.21 -1.14 10.80
N ARG A 85 -16.88 -0.10 11.58
CA ARG A 85 -17.26 1.27 11.29
C ARG A 85 -16.11 2.03 10.65
N VAL A 86 -16.41 2.76 9.59
CA VAL A 86 -15.47 3.71 9.01
C VAL A 86 -15.44 4.96 9.90
N LEU A 87 -14.24 5.40 10.25
CA LEU A 87 -13.99 6.66 10.94
C LEU A 87 -13.08 7.52 10.06
N GLU A 88 -13.68 8.47 9.36
CA GLU A 88 -12.97 9.30 8.40
C GLU A 88 -12.19 10.42 9.10
N ASN A 89 -10.91 10.57 8.73
CA ASN A 89 -10.09 11.75 8.98
C ASN A 89 -9.96 12.51 7.65
N PRO A 90 -10.83 13.49 7.36
CA PRO A 90 -10.74 14.25 6.12
C PRO A 90 -9.43 15.00 6.04
N LEU A 91 -8.69 14.81 4.95
CA LEU A 91 -7.51 15.60 4.65
C LEU A 91 -7.91 17.05 4.36
N ARG A 92 -7.11 18.00 4.82
CA ARG A 92 -7.27 19.40 4.46
C ARG A 92 -6.77 19.60 3.03
N TYR A 93 -7.57 20.32 2.25
CA TYR A 93 -7.19 20.67 0.88
C TYR A 93 -7.07 22.20 0.79
N GLU A 94 -5.85 22.65 0.56
CA GLU A 94 -5.53 24.08 0.44
C GLU A 94 -4.53 24.30 -0.70
N ASN A 95 -4.82 25.25 -1.55
CA ASN A 95 -3.92 25.68 -2.65
C ASN A 95 -3.46 24.52 -3.59
N GLY A 96 -4.31 23.52 -3.81
CA GLY A 96 -4.00 22.39 -4.68
C GLY A 96 -3.23 21.25 -3.98
N GLU A 97 -3.04 21.34 -2.68
CA GLU A 97 -2.33 20.32 -1.89
C GLU A 97 -3.17 19.75 -0.75
N TYR A 98 -2.96 18.47 -0.47
CA TYR A 98 -3.54 17.80 0.68
C TYR A 98 -2.59 17.74 1.86
N SER A 99 -3.11 17.94 3.07
CA SER A 99 -2.39 17.79 4.33
C SER A 99 -3.25 17.11 5.39
N ILE A 100 -2.63 16.61 6.45
CA ILE A 100 -3.33 15.89 7.53
C ILE A 100 -3.95 16.89 8.49
N ASP A 101 -5.25 16.68 8.83
CA ASP A 101 -5.85 17.33 10.00
C ASP A 101 -5.43 16.56 11.26
N TRP A 102 -4.39 17.07 11.92
CA TRP A 102 -3.75 16.42 13.05
C TRP A 102 -4.60 16.40 14.31
N GLU A 103 -5.43 17.41 14.52
CA GLU A 103 -6.30 17.47 15.69
C GLU A 103 -7.45 16.48 15.54
N ASP A 104 -8.07 16.46 14.38
CA ASP A 104 -9.10 15.50 14.05
C ASP A 104 -8.57 14.06 14.09
N LEU A 105 -7.40 13.81 13.50
CA LEU A 105 -6.75 12.48 13.56
C LEU A 105 -6.52 12.03 14.99
N LYS A 106 -5.93 12.89 15.84
CA LYS A 106 -5.69 12.59 17.25
C LYS A 106 -6.98 12.24 17.99
N ASN A 107 -8.06 13.02 17.77
CA ASN A 107 -9.34 12.79 18.43
C ASN A 107 -9.96 11.43 18.01
N LYS A 108 -9.82 11.06 16.74
CA LYS A 108 -10.30 9.78 16.21
C LYS A 108 -9.52 8.59 16.71
N LEU A 109 -8.19 8.71 16.78
CA LEU A 109 -7.33 7.67 17.35
C LEU A 109 -7.54 7.52 18.87
N ALA A 110 -7.84 8.60 19.58
CA ALA A 110 -8.12 8.58 21.02
C ALA A 110 -9.46 7.93 21.39
N ASN A 111 -10.34 7.68 20.43
CA ASN A 111 -11.59 6.98 20.68
C ASN A 111 -11.30 5.52 21.10
N PRO A 112 -11.77 5.06 22.26
CA PRO A 112 -11.45 3.73 22.78
C PRO A 112 -11.95 2.56 21.91
N GLN A 113 -12.85 2.83 20.96
CA GLN A 113 -13.29 1.83 19.98
C GLN A 113 -12.44 1.83 18.69
N THR A 114 -11.43 2.68 18.59
CA THR A 114 -10.53 2.71 17.43
C THR A 114 -9.36 1.77 17.67
N SER A 115 -9.22 0.75 16.85
CA SER A 115 -8.17 -0.27 16.98
C SER A 115 -7.25 -0.37 15.75
N LEU A 116 -7.67 0.18 14.62
CA LEU A 116 -6.97 0.08 13.35
C LEU A 116 -7.01 1.40 12.56
N MET A 117 -5.92 1.71 11.88
CA MET A 117 -5.86 2.75 10.85
C MET A 117 -5.37 2.13 9.55
N ILE A 118 -6.02 2.45 8.43
CA ILE A 118 -5.52 2.14 7.09
C ILE A 118 -4.89 3.41 6.53
N LEU A 119 -3.58 3.38 6.36
CA LEU A 119 -2.77 4.44 5.77
C LEU A 119 -2.51 4.12 4.30
N CYS A 120 -2.71 5.05 3.39
CA CYS A 120 -2.32 4.95 1.99
C CYS A 120 -1.01 5.72 1.76
N ASN A 121 0.06 5.04 1.38
CA ASN A 121 1.41 5.62 1.27
C ASN A 121 2.19 5.03 0.06
N PRO A 122 2.36 5.77 -1.05
CA PRO A 122 1.81 7.09 -1.35
C PRO A 122 0.29 7.14 -1.37
N GLN A 123 -0.25 8.33 -1.15
CA GLN A 123 -1.70 8.53 -1.04
C GLN A 123 -2.41 8.40 -2.40
N ASN A 124 -3.46 7.63 -2.45
CA ASN A 124 -4.37 7.47 -3.59
C ASN A 124 -5.76 8.02 -3.20
N PRO A 125 -6.32 9.02 -3.91
CA PRO A 125 -6.03 9.38 -5.30
C PRO A 125 -5.09 10.58 -5.51
N SER A 126 -4.71 11.32 -4.47
CA SER A 126 -4.00 12.59 -4.63
C SER A 126 -2.55 12.44 -5.16
N GLY A 127 -1.95 11.28 -5.00
CA GLY A 127 -0.55 11.06 -5.35
C GLY A 127 0.46 11.73 -4.42
N LYS A 128 0.03 12.15 -3.23
CA LYS A 128 0.93 12.76 -2.24
C LYS A 128 1.86 11.72 -1.63
N ILE A 129 3.13 12.08 -1.51
CA ILE A 129 4.12 11.36 -0.71
C ILE A 129 4.17 12.02 0.68
N TRP A 130 3.97 11.22 1.72
CA TRP A 130 4.05 11.71 3.09
C TRP A 130 5.50 11.93 3.50
N SER A 131 5.77 13.02 4.22
CA SER A 131 7.09 13.30 4.78
C SER A 131 7.45 12.30 5.89
N LYS A 132 8.75 12.19 6.21
CA LYS A 132 9.21 11.38 7.32
C LYS A 132 8.61 11.86 8.65
N GLU A 133 8.43 13.16 8.78
CA GLU A 133 7.84 13.82 9.94
C GLU A 133 6.37 13.47 10.08
N ASP A 134 5.59 13.48 8.97
CA ASP A 134 4.19 13.08 8.96
C ASP A 134 4.05 11.61 9.37
N LEU A 135 4.83 10.73 8.75
CA LEU A 135 4.81 9.29 9.03
C LEU A 135 5.21 8.98 10.48
N SER A 136 6.26 9.65 11.00
CA SER A 136 6.68 9.51 12.41
C SER A 136 5.56 9.92 13.36
N ARG A 137 4.92 11.06 13.10
CA ARG A 137 3.85 11.58 13.93
C ARG A 137 2.59 10.69 13.90
N ILE A 138 2.25 10.12 12.73
CA ILE A 138 1.20 9.10 12.63
C ILE A 138 1.55 7.91 13.52
N GLY A 139 2.78 7.40 13.41
CA GLY A 139 3.26 6.27 14.20
C GLY A 139 3.18 6.51 15.71
N GLU A 140 3.66 7.67 16.16
CA GLU A 140 3.64 8.05 17.58
C GLU A 140 2.20 8.18 18.12
N LEU A 141 1.28 8.77 17.34
CA LEU A 141 -0.12 8.89 17.72
C LEU A 141 -0.80 7.52 17.78
N CYS A 142 -0.61 6.69 16.76
CA CYS A 142 -1.17 5.34 16.73
C CYS A 142 -0.64 4.48 17.88
N ALA A 143 0.66 4.50 18.15
CA ALA A 143 1.25 3.76 19.27
C ALA A 143 0.72 4.24 20.63
N ARG A 144 0.58 5.56 20.82
CA ARG A 144 0.02 6.16 22.03
C ARG A 144 -1.38 5.65 22.37
N TYR A 145 -2.20 5.45 21.34
CA TYR A 145 -3.60 5.01 21.49
C TYR A 145 -3.81 3.53 21.18
N TYR A 146 -2.74 2.74 21.06
CA TYR A 146 -2.78 1.30 20.79
C TYR A 146 -3.47 0.94 19.46
N VAL A 147 -3.37 1.80 18.47
CA VAL A 147 -3.92 1.59 17.12
C VAL A 147 -2.86 0.96 16.23
N THR A 148 -3.20 -0.17 15.61
CA THR A 148 -2.35 -0.81 14.60
C THR A 148 -2.48 -0.09 13.25
N VAL A 149 -1.38 0.07 12.51
CA VAL A 149 -1.38 0.69 11.18
C VAL A 149 -1.26 -0.37 10.10
N VAL A 150 -2.25 -0.43 9.20
CA VAL A 150 -2.15 -1.14 7.92
C VAL A 150 -1.73 -0.11 6.88
N SER A 151 -0.48 -0.17 6.44
CA SER A 151 0.04 0.72 5.41
C SER A 151 -0.11 0.08 4.03
N ASP A 152 -1.03 0.59 3.21
CA ASP A 152 -1.14 0.21 1.82
C ASP A 152 -0.11 1.00 1.00
N GLU A 153 0.94 0.31 0.59
CA GLU A 153 2.08 0.86 -0.13
C GLU A 153 2.17 0.33 -1.58
N ILE A 154 1.03 -0.10 -2.14
CA ILE A 154 0.98 -0.70 -3.48
C ILE A 154 1.46 0.24 -4.60
N HIS A 155 1.46 1.55 -4.36
CA HIS A 155 1.91 2.57 -5.30
C HIS A 155 3.35 3.06 -5.07
N CYS A 156 4.09 2.46 -4.15
CA CYS A 156 5.42 2.89 -3.70
C CYS A 156 6.45 3.08 -4.83
N ASP A 157 6.42 2.23 -5.84
CA ASP A 157 7.33 2.28 -6.99
C ASP A 157 6.97 3.37 -8.03
N LEU A 158 5.73 3.83 -8.03
CA LEU A 158 5.19 4.72 -9.04
C LEU A 158 5.30 6.19 -8.61
N THR A 159 6.50 6.59 -8.21
CA THR A 159 6.82 7.99 -7.89
C THR A 159 7.31 8.74 -9.13
N ASP A 160 7.05 10.04 -9.19
CA ASP A 160 7.57 10.90 -10.25
C ASP A 160 9.12 10.91 -10.22
N PRO A 161 9.82 11.10 -11.33
CA PRO A 161 11.28 11.15 -11.36
C PRO A 161 11.86 12.16 -10.36
N GLY A 162 12.81 11.72 -9.55
CA GLY A 162 13.42 12.54 -8.48
C GLY A 162 12.61 12.60 -7.19
N LYS A 163 11.46 11.95 -7.12
CA LYS A 163 10.67 11.79 -5.90
C LYS A 163 10.86 10.40 -5.30
N GLU A 164 10.96 10.34 -3.99
CA GLU A 164 11.15 9.10 -3.24
C GLU A 164 10.06 8.95 -2.17
N TYR A 165 9.44 7.78 -2.11
CA TYR A 165 8.56 7.44 -1.01
C TYR A 165 9.37 6.84 0.14
N ILE A 166 8.83 6.93 1.36
CA ILE A 166 9.44 6.35 2.56
C ILE A 166 8.53 5.24 3.07
N PRO A 167 9.03 3.98 3.19
CA PRO A 167 8.25 2.90 3.81
C PRO A 167 7.87 3.26 5.24
N PHE A 168 6.59 3.17 5.61
CA PHE A 168 6.13 3.55 6.94
C PHE A 168 6.87 2.81 8.06
N ALA A 169 7.08 1.51 7.88
CA ALA A 169 7.78 0.68 8.87
C ALA A 169 9.28 1.01 9.02
N SER A 170 9.88 1.72 8.06
CA SER A 170 11.30 2.09 8.08
C SER A 170 11.57 3.40 8.84
N VAL A 171 10.53 4.17 9.16
CA VAL A 171 10.65 5.51 9.74
C VAL A 171 11.26 5.49 11.14
N SER A 172 10.81 4.57 11.99
CA SER A 172 11.26 4.39 13.38
C SER A 172 10.91 3.01 13.92
N ASP A 173 11.50 2.62 15.04
CA ASP A 173 11.14 1.38 15.75
C ASP A 173 9.65 1.36 16.15
N VAL A 174 9.10 2.50 16.53
CA VAL A 174 7.67 2.64 16.85
C VAL A 174 6.82 2.32 15.64
N CYS A 175 7.11 2.93 14.48
CA CYS A 175 6.38 2.65 13.24
C CYS A 175 6.51 1.19 12.83
N ARG A 176 7.71 0.61 12.94
CA ARG A 176 7.98 -0.80 12.64
C ARG A 176 7.11 -1.75 13.47
N ASP A 177 7.04 -1.51 14.79
CA ASP A 177 6.44 -2.46 15.73
C ASP A 177 4.90 -2.48 15.67
N ILE A 178 4.27 -1.40 15.18
CA ILE A 178 2.80 -1.29 15.05
C ILE A 178 2.30 -1.50 13.63
N SER A 179 3.17 -1.74 12.65
CA SER A 179 2.81 -1.73 11.23
C SER A 179 2.55 -3.12 10.65
N ILE A 180 1.67 -3.11 9.65
CA ILE A 180 1.46 -4.16 8.66
C ILE A 180 1.54 -3.47 7.31
N THR A 181 2.62 -3.69 6.55
CA THR A 181 2.81 -3.08 5.24
C THR A 181 2.33 -4.00 4.14
N CYS A 182 1.41 -3.54 3.30
CA CYS A 182 0.85 -4.28 2.17
C CYS A 182 1.44 -3.76 0.86
N VAL A 183 2.10 -4.63 0.10
CA VAL A 183 2.79 -4.29 -1.15
C VAL A 183 2.52 -5.32 -2.22
N ALA A 184 2.64 -4.91 -3.49
CA ALA A 184 2.49 -5.84 -4.61
C ALA A 184 3.19 -5.30 -5.86
N PRO A 185 3.72 -6.17 -6.73
CA PRO A 185 4.26 -5.78 -8.04
C PRO A 185 3.14 -5.45 -9.04
N THR A 186 1.89 -5.63 -8.66
CA THR A 186 0.74 -5.66 -9.55
C THR A 186 0.42 -4.31 -10.19
N LYS A 187 0.60 -3.21 -9.47
CA LYS A 187 0.42 -1.86 -10.02
C LYS A 187 1.65 -1.42 -10.79
N THR A 188 2.83 -1.65 -10.22
CA THR A 188 4.12 -1.32 -10.80
C THR A 188 4.32 -1.95 -12.17
N PHE A 189 4.01 -3.24 -12.31
CA PHE A 189 4.30 -4.03 -13.52
C PHE A 189 3.06 -4.43 -14.31
N ASN A 190 1.90 -3.83 -14.02
CA ASN A 190 0.63 -4.11 -14.71
C ASN A 190 0.26 -5.61 -14.76
N ILE A 191 0.43 -6.31 -13.64
CA ILE A 191 0.18 -7.76 -13.51
C ILE A 191 -0.90 -8.09 -12.46
N ALA A 192 -1.87 -7.22 -12.27
CA ALA A 192 -2.92 -7.40 -11.25
C ALA A 192 -3.72 -8.70 -11.44
N GLY A 193 -3.94 -9.13 -12.68
CA GLY A 193 -4.63 -10.41 -12.99
C GLY A 193 -3.87 -11.66 -12.55
N LEU A 194 -2.58 -11.55 -12.18
CA LEU A 194 -1.78 -12.67 -11.69
C LEU A 194 -1.84 -12.84 -10.16
N GLN A 195 -2.52 -11.94 -9.45
CA GLN A 195 -2.91 -12.09 -8.04
C GLN A 195 -1.73 -12.44 -7.12
N THR A 196 -0.82 -11.49 -6.91
CA THR A 196 0.34 -11.64 -6.05
C THR A 196 0.57 -10.38 -5.23
N ALA A 197 0.75 -10.53 -3.93
CA ALA A 197 1.07 -9.47 -2.99
C ALA A 197 1.94 -10.00 -1.85
N ALA A 198 2.65 -9.13 -1.17
CA ALA A 198 3.36 -9.42 0.06
C ALA A 198 2.81 -8.56 1.20
N VAL A 199 2.67 -9.16 2.37
CA VAL A 199 2.35 -8.47 3.62
C VAL A 199 3.58 -8.56 4.50
N ILE A 200 4.16 -7.42 4.85
CA ILE A 200 5.41 -7.30 5.61
C ILE A 200 5.04 -6.95 7.05
N VAL A 201 5.35 -7.83 7.99
CA VAL A 201 4.96 -7.67 9.40
C VAL A 201 6.16 -7.95 10.31
N PRO A 202 6.91 -6.92 10.73
CA PRO A 202 8.09 -7.10 11.58
C PRO A 202 7.77 -7.72 12.94
N HIS A 203 6.72 -7.26 13.61
CA HIS A 203 6.35 -7.71 14.95
C HIS A 203 5.81 -9.14 14.97
N LYS A 204 6.51 -10.07 15.64
CA LYS A 204 6.26 -11.53 15.60
C LYS A 204 4.81 -11.93 15.92
N ASN A 205 4.25 -11.39 17.01
CA ASN A 205 2.88 -11.77 17.41
C ASN A 205 1.83 -11.23 16.45
N LEU A 206 2.06 -10.03 15.91
CA LEU A 206 1.19 -9.43 14.91
C LEU A 206 1.26 -10.23 13.62
N ARG A 207 2.47 -10.62 13.18
CA ARG A 207 2.70 -11.48 12.02
C ARG A 207 1.96 -12.81 12.12
N HIS A 208 2.01 -13.46 13.29
CA HIS A 208 1.26 -14.69 13.49
C HIS A 208 -0.25 -14.50 13.34
N LYS A 209 -0.81 -13.40 13.87
CA LYS A 209 -2.23 -13.09 13.70
C LYS A 209 -2.59 -12.86 12.25
N VAL A 210 -1.76 -12.10 11.50
CA VAL A 210 -1.95 -11.83 10.07
C VAL A 210 -1.87 -13.12 9.26
N TRP A 211 -0.82 -13.92 9.49
CA TRP A 211 -0.69 -15.21 8.81
C TRP A 211 -1.91 -16.11 9.03
N ARG A 212 -2.41 -16.18 10.26
CA ARG A 212 -3.65 -16.93 10.57
C ARG A 212 -4.87 -16.36 9.86
N ALA A 213 -4.98 -15.03 9.75
CA ALA A 213 -6.09 -14.39 9.05
C ALA A 213 -6.11 -14.80 7.57
N LEU A 214 -4.99 -14.61 6.89
CA LEU A 214 -4.87 -14.87 5.45
C LEU A 214 -5.13 -16.34 5.11
N ASN A 215 -4.64 -17.27 5.95
CA ASN A 215 -4.90 -18.70 5.77
C ASN A 215 -6.36 -19.07 6.07
N THR A 216 -6.99 -18.47 7.07
CA THR A 216 -8.41 -18.71 7.40
C THR A 216 -9.33 -18.25 6.25
N ASP A 217 -8.92 -17.21 5.54
CA ASP A 217 -9.68 -16.62 4.44
C ASP A 217 -9.32 -17.21 3.08
N GLU A 218 -8.43 -18.21 3.03
CA GLU A 218 -7.99 -18.92 1.83
C GLU A 218 -7.36 -17.98 0.77
N VAL A 219 -6.66 -16.93 1.23
CA VAL A 219 -6.01 -15.93 0.36
C VAL A 219 -4.48 -15.94 0.43
N ALA A 220 -3.91 -16.92 1.13
CA ALA A 220 -2.46 -17.08 1.32
C ALA A 220 -1.80 -18.05 0.33
N GLU A 221 -2.56 -18.69 -0.55
CA GLU A 221 -2.03 -19.65 -1.52
C GLU A 221 -1.88 -19.04 -2.92
N PRO A 222 -0.71 -19.20 -3.57
CA PRO A 222 -0.46 -18.63 -4.88
C PRO A 222 -1.11 -19.49 -5.98
N ASN A 223 -1.65 -18.82 -7.00
CA ASN A 223 -1.96 -19.50 -8.26
C ASN A 223 -0.67 -19.90 -9.01
N ALA A 224 -0.82 -20.69 -10.06
CA ALA A 224 0.30 -21.28 -10.82
C ALA A 224 1.29 -20.27 -11.45
N PHE A 225 0.93 -18.99 -11.54
CA PHE A 225 1.72 -17.95 -12.21
C PHE A 225 2.23 -16.85 -11.25
N ALA A 226 1.59 -16.69 -10.09
CA ALA A 226 1.81 -15.59 -9.17
C ALA A 226 3.28 -15.41 -8.75
N VAL A 227 3.90 -16.48 -8.27
CA VAL A 227 5.29 -16.49 -7.80
C VAL A 227 6.25 -16.16 -8.95
N TRP A 228 6.12 -16.85 -10.09
CA TRP A 228 6.98 -16.67 -11.25
C TRP A 228 6.93 -15.25 -11.82
N ALA A 229 5.74 -14.64 -11.78
CA ALA A 229 5.57 -13.28 -12.23
C ALA A 229 6.18 -12.27 -11.27
N ALA A 230 5.97 -12.44 -9.96
CA ALA A 230 6.54 -11.56 -8.94
C ALA A 230 8.08 -11.62 -8.91
N GLU A 231 8.66 -12.81 -8.91
CA GLU A 231 10.11 -12.98 -8.98
C GLU A 231 10.72 -12.32 -10.21
N ALA A 232 10.11 -12.53 -11.38
CA ALA A 232 10.60 -11.92 -12.62
C ALA A 232 10.49 -10.39 -12.59
N ALA A 233 9.40 -9.85 -12.06
CA ALA A 233 9.18 -8.42 -11.92
C ALA A 233 10.23 -7.79 -11.01
N TYR A 234 10.43 -8.33 -9.81
CA TYR A 234 11.36 -7.79 -8.83
C TYR A 234 12.84 -8.00 -9.19
N ASN A 235 13.18 -9.12 -9.84
CA ASN A 235 14.59 -9.40 -10.18
C ASN A 235 15.07 -8.73 -11.47
N TYR A 236 14.14 -8.37 -12.38
CA TYR A 236 14.53 -7.90 -13.72
C TYR A 236 13.78 -6.64 -14.17
N GLY A 237 12.93 -6.07 -13.33
CA GLY A 237 12.03 -4.99 -13.70
C GLY A 237 12.59 -3.58 -13.57
N ASP A 238 13.79 -3.38 -13.02
CA ASP A 238 14.35 -2.06 -12.69
C ASP A 238 14.30 -1.08 -13.86
N LYS A 239 14.92 -1.45 -14.99
CA LYS A 239 14.99 -0.59 -16.18
C LYS A 239 13.60 -0.28 -16.75
N TRP A 240 12.72 -1.29 -16.82
CA TRP A 240 11.36 -1.11 -17.31
C TRP A 240 10.57 -0.14 -16.44
N LEU A 241 10.72 -0.24 -15.12
CA LEU A 241 10.06 0.67 -14.18
C LEU A 241 10.56 2.11 -14.35
N ASP A 242 11.87 2.33 -14.49
CA ASP A 242 12.43 3.67 -14.66
C ASP A 242 11.94 4.33 -15.96
N GLU A 243 11.84 3.57 -17.04
CA GLU A 243 11.25 4.03 -18.31
C GLU A 243 9.76 4.33 -18.15
N LEU A 244 9.00 3.47 -17.45
CA LEU A 244 7.57 3.67 -17.18
C LEU A 244 7.33 4.94 -16.34
N ARG A 245 8.11 5.17 -15.28
CA ARG A 245 7.99 6.37 -14.45
C ARG A 245 8.17 7.63 -15.28
N GLY A 246 9.17 7.67 -16.16
CA GLY A 246 9.38 8.77 -17.10
C GLY A 246 8.19 8.98 -18.06
N TYR A 247 7.63 7.89 -18.57
CA TYR A 247 6.47 7.94 -19.46
C TYR A 247 5.21 8.46 -18.76
N ILE A 248 4.91 7.95 -17.57
CA ILE A 248 3.77 8.40 -16.75
C ILE A 248 3.92 9.88 -16.40
N TYR A 249 5.09 10.30 -15.94
CA TYR A 249 5.37 11.69 -15.62
C TYR A 249 5.16 12.62 -16.81
N ASN A 250 5.63 12.23 -17.99
CA ASN A 250 5.41 13.04 -19.21
C ASN A 250 3.93 13.14 -19.55
N ASN A 251 3.15 12.06 -19.42
CA ASN A 251 1.70 12.10 -19.63
C ASN A 251 0.99 13.02 -18.63
N LYS A 252 1.37 12.97 -17.35
CA LYS A 252 0.84 13.87 -16.30
C LYS A 252 1.14 15.33 -16.64
N ARG A 253 2.36 15.62 -17.10
CA ARG A 253 2.77 16.97 -17.52
C ARG A 253 1.93 17.48 -18.69
N ILE A 254 1.75 16.67 -19.73
CA ILE A 254 0.93 17.05 -20.91
C ILE A 254 -0.51 17.38 -20.50
N VAL A 255 -1.12 16.55 -19.64
CA VAL A 255 -2.49 16.82 -19.17
C VAL A 255 -2.55 18.09 -18.33
N ASN A 256 -1.59 18.29 -17.44
CA ASN A 256 -1.54 19.48 -16.59
C ASN A 256 -1.39 20.78 -17.42
N GLU A 257 -0.50 20.79 -18.40
CA GLU A 257 -0.33 21.89 -19.34
C GLU A 257 -1.63 22.16 -20.11
N TYR A 258 -2.24 21.11 -20.67
CA TYR A 258 -3.49 21.26 -21.43
C TYR A 258 -4.64 21.83 -20.59
N VAL A 259 -4.81 21.31 -19.36
CA VAL A 259 -5.87 21.78 -18.44
C VAL A 259 -5.63 23.25 -18.08
N ASN A 260 -4.40 23.63 -17.71
CA ASN A 260 -4.07 25.00 -17.34
C ASN A 260 -4.30 25.99 -18.48
N ASP A 261 -3.99 25.58 -19.70
CA ASP A 261 -4.08 26.48 -20.90
C ASP A 261 -5.52 26.58 -21.45
N ASN A 262 -6.35 25.55 -21.27
CA ASN A 262 -7.62 25.43 -21.98
C ASN A 262 -8.86 25.32 -21.11
N ILE A 263 -8.72 24.95 -19.80
CA ILE A 263 -9.87 24.63 -18.92
C ILE A 263 -9.73 25.39 -17.61
N THR A 264 -10.21 26.63 -17.56
CA THR A 264 -10.05 27.51 -16.38
C THR A 264 -10.87 27.09 -15.14
N SER A 265 -11.88 26.23 -15.31
CA SER A 265 -12.76 25.74 -14.25
C SER A 265 -12.24 24.49 -13.54
N ILE A 266 -11.17 23.88 -14.04
CA ILE A 266 -10.58 22.66 -13.48
C ILE A 266 -9.14 22.94 -13.11
N LYS A 267 -8.69 22.38 -11.97
CA LYS A 267 -7.29 22.40 -11.55
C LYS A 267 -6.78 20.97 -11.39
N VAL A 268 -5.56 20.72 -11.81
CA VAL A 268 -4.89 19.46 -11.52
C VAL A 268 -4.26 19.56 -10.14
N VAL A 269 -4.64 18.66 -9.22
CA VAL A 269 -4.05 18.59 -7.89
C VAL A 269 -2.58 18.18 -7.99
N GLN A 270 -1.71 18.78 -7.20
CA GLN A 270 -0.28 18.45 -7.20
C GLN A 270 -0.08 17.00 -6.76
N SER A 271 0.64 16.25 -7.57
CA SER A 271 0.90 14.82 -7.39
C SER A 271 2.38 14.52 -7.54
N GLU A 272 2.92 13.66 -6.70
CA GLU A 272 4.32 13.23 -6.70
C GLU A 272 4.46 11.72 -6.98
N ALA A 273 3.34 11.00 -6.96
CA ALA A 273 3.28 9.55 -7.14
C ALA A 273 2.00 9.10 -7.82
N THR A 274 1.87 7.80 -8.03
CA THR A 274 0.79 7.11 -8.76
C THR A 274 0.76 7.42 -10.25
N TYR A 275 -0.05 6.70 -11.00
CA TYR A 275 -0.36 7.00 -12.41
C TYR A 275 -1.68 7.77 -12.56
N LEU A 276 -2.26 8.22 -11.44
CA LEU A 276 -3.52 8.95 -11.41
C LEU A 276 -3.30 10.45 -11.48
N LEU A 277 -4.26 11.16 -12.05
CA LEU A 277 -4.43 12.59 -11.90
C LEU A 277 -5.72 12.84 -11.15
N TRP A 278 -5.64 13.63 -10.10
CA TRP A 278 -6.78 14.08 -9.31
C TRP A 278 -7.14 15.48 -9.70
N LEU A 279 -8.40 15.70 -10.05
CA LEU A 279 -8.88 16.97 -10.58
C LEU A 279 -9.80 17.64 -9.58
N ASP A 280 -9.58 18.92 -9.35
CA ASP A 280 -10.46 19.82 -8.61
C ASP A 280 -11.38 20.53 -9.63
N CYS A 281 -12.71 20.30 -9.54
CA CYS A 281 -13.75 20.70 -10.50
C CYS A 281 -14.78 21.65 -9.88
#